data_239818fac9440accd786b644ec799613
#
_entry.id   239818fac9440accd786b644ec799613
#
_cell.length_a   1.000
_cell.length_b   1.000
_cell.length_c   1.000
_cell.angle_alpha   90.00
_cell.angle_beta   90.00
_cell.angle_gamma   90.00
#
_symmetry.space_group_name_H-M   'P 1'
#
loop_
_entity.id
_entity.type
_entity.pdbx_description
1 polymer ?
#
loop_
_entity_poly.entity_id
_entity_poly.type
_entity_poly.pdbx_seq_one_letter_code
_entity_poly.pdbx_strand_id
1 'polypeptide(L)'
;MKKLRKIFIIISFLTLGFSFNAFADRLKDLTSIAGIRSNQLIGYGLVVGLAGTGDGNTQLIQQSMKSMVSQLGLATDSGSLNGKNAASVMITAELPPFVKPGQNIDITVSTLGAAKSLRGGTLLMTPLKGADGETYAIAQGNLVVGGFGVEGGDGSSLIVNIPTVGRIPRGATVEKFVEMPFLDKPFLILNLHQGDFSTATKVSEAINEIFGPNVSVPIDSTSIRVRAPMEPAQKVTFMSLLENVELEPARPSAKVVVNARSGTIVIGGDVRVTPAAVTHGSLTVKVKEDVNVTPGTQIVGALGNQVTTGGEAVQNPDTEMEVNETTAQAFIFDPGVKLSSIVDAMNAVGASSADLVAILEALREAGALRAELVII
;
A
#
# COMPACT_ATOMS: atom_id res chain seq x y z
N MET A 1 -4.10 -62.49 1.45
CA MET A 1 -2.90 -61.66 1.38
C MET A 1 -2.86 -60.70 0.17
N LYS A 2 -3.16 -61.09 -1.06
CA LYS A 2 -3.11 -60.19 -2.24
C LYS A 2 -4.12 -59.02 -2.21
N LYS A 3 -5.30 -59.16 -1.60
CA LYS A 3 -6.31 -58.07 -1.46
C LYS A 3 -5.91 -57.01 -0.43
N LEU A 4 -5.32 -57.43 0.70
CA LEU A 4 -4.81 -56.51 1.74
C LEU A 4 -3.65 -55.64 1.21
N ARG A 5 -2.78 -56.20 0.38
CA ARG A 5 -1.66 -55.49 -0.23
C ARG A 5 -2.10 -54.44 -1.25
N LYS A 6 -3.19 -54.73 -1.99
CA LYS A 6 -3.80 -53.70 -2.91
C LYS A 6 -4.46 -52.56 -2.15
N ILE A 7 -5.13 -52.83 -1.03
CA ILE A 7 -5.77 -51.81 -0.20
C ILE A 7 -4.68 -50.90 0.45
N PHE A 8 -3.55 -51.49 0.90
CA PHE A 8 -2.45 -50.73 1.47
C PHE A 8 -1.75 -49.81 0.44
N ILE A 9 -1.65 -50.27 -0.82
CA ILE A 9 -1.09 -49.46 -1.94
C ILE A 9 -2.02 -48.30 -2.30
N ILE A 10 -3.35 -48.52 -2.31
CA ILE A 10 -4.35 -47.48 -2.62
C ILE A 10 -4.38 -46.42 -1.50
N ILE A 11 -4.31 -46.82 -0.25
CA ILE A 11 -4.26 -45.90 0.90
C ILE A 11 -2.94 -45.10 0.88
N SER A 12 -1.79 -45.72 0.56
CA SER A 12 -0.50 -45.05 0.42
C SER A 12 -0.48 -44.06 -0.75
N PHE A 13 -1.23 -44.32 -1.83
CA PHE A 13 -1.33 -43.40 -2.98
C PHE A 13 -2.30 -42.25 -2.71
N LEU A 14 -3.30 -42.44 -1.83
CA LEU A 14 -4.26 -41.40 -1.44
C LEU A 14 -3.66 -40.38 -0.46
N THR A 15 -2.66 -40.78 0.33
CA THR A 15 -1.95 -39.86 1.26
C THR A 15 -0.88 -38.98 0.60
N LEU A 16 -0.45 -39.34 -0.62
CA LEU A 16 0.55 -38.55 -1.38
C LEU A 16 -0.03 -37.35 -2.12
N GLY A 17 -1.35 -37.19 -2.21
CA GLY A 17 -2.03 -36.19 -3.02
C GLY A 17 -2.42 -34.88 -2.33
N PHE A 18 -2.22 -34.74 -1.01
CA PHE A 18 -2.51 -33.49 -0.29
C PHE A 18 -1.25 -32.62 -0.16
N SER A 19 -0.79 -32.06 -1.26
CA SER A 19 0.09 -30.89 -1.21
C SER A 19 -0.75 -29.70 -0.76
N PHE A 20 -0.72 -29.40 0.53
CA PHE A 20 -1.17 -28.10 1.01
C PHE A 20 -0.24 -27.05 0.38
N ASN A 21 -0.78 -26.25 -0.54
CA ASN A 21 -0.11 -25.02 -0.94
C ASN A 21 -0.08 -24.11 0.31
N ALA A 22 0.97 -24.16 1.08
CA ALA A 22 1.26 -23.16 2.08
C ALA A 22 1.59 -21.87 1.32
N PHE A 23 0.74 -20.88 1.40
CA PHE A 23 1.06 -19.54 0.95
C PHE A 23 2.03 -18.94 1.96
N ALA A 24 3.31 -19.12 1.71
CA ALA A 24 4.36 -18.47 2.47
C ALA A 24 4.74 -17.16 1.76
N ASP A 25 4.70 -16.07 2.50
CA ASP A 25 5.16 -14.77 2.02
C ASP A 25 6.66 -14.65 2.30
N ARG A 26 7.37 -13.95 1.40
CA ARG A 26 8.80 -13.69 1.61
C ARG A 26 8.97 -12.47 2.52
N LEU A 27 10.02 -12.49 3.32
CA LEU A 27 10.31 -11.42 4.26
C LEU A 27 10.39 -10.03 3.59
N LYS A 28 10.95 -9.94 2.38
CA LYS A 28 11.01 -8.69 1.59
C LYS A 28 9.66 -8.13 1.17
N ASP A 29 8.62 -8.98 1.10
CA ASP A 29 7.28 -8.56 0.72
C ASP A 29 6.49 -8.04 1.94
N LEU A 30 6.96 -8.37 3.16
CA LEU A 30 6.36 -7.97 4.44
C LEU A 30 7.09 -6.82 5.15
N THR A 31 8.38 -6.61 4.82
CA THR A 31 9.24 -5.68 5.58
C THR A 31 10.02 -4.74 4.67
N SER A 32 10.39 -3.61 5.25
CA SER A 32 11.39 -2.67 4.72
C SER A 32 12.55 -2.52 5.71
N ILE A 33 13.73 -2.14 5.21
CA ILE A 33 14.90 -1.95 6.06
C ILE A 33 14.94 -0.51 6.53
N ALA A 34 15.00 -0.30 7.84
CA ALA A 34 15.12 1.03 8.42
C ALA A 34 16.42 1.72 7.99
N GLY A 35 16.30 2.99 7.62
CA GLY A 35 17.44 3.80 7.16
C GLY A 35 17.76 3.69 5.68
N ILE A 36 17.09 2.81 4.94
CA ILE A 36 17.13 2.78 3.48
C ILE A 36 15.93 3.57 2.95
N ARG A 37 16.18 4.73 2.40
CA ARG A 37 15.14 5.60 1.84
C ARG A 37 15.68 6.37 0.65
N SER A 38 14.80 6.73 -0.26
CA SER A 38 15.09 7.74 -1.26
C SER A 38 15.05 9.14 -0.65
N ASN A 39 15.88 10.05 -1.18
CA ASN A 39 15.92 11.44 -0.76
C ASN A 39 15.38 12.32 -1.88
N GLN A 40 14.56 13.31 -1.51
CA GLN A 40 14.01 14.27 -2.46
C GLN A 40 15.03 15.37 -2.74
N LEU A 41 15.26 15.65 -4.02
CA LEU A 41 16.11 16.73 -4.49
C LEU A 41 15.26 17.79 -5.17
N ILE A 42 15.65 19.04 -4.97
CA ILE A 42 15.00 20.20 -5.57
C ILE A 42 16.06 21.14 -6.17
N GLY A 43 15.72 21.76 -7.29
CA GLY A 43 16.57 22.75 -7.96
C GLY A 43 15.76 23.84 -8.63
N TYR A 44 16.34 25.02 -8.71
CA TYR A 44 15.82 26.12 -9.52
C TYR A 44 16.69 26.29 -10.74
N GLY A 45 16.07 26.33 -11.93
CA GLY A 45 16.79 26.40 -13.19
C GLY A 45 16.08 27.21 -14.28
N LEU A 46 16.70 27.23 -15.44
CA LEU A 46 16.18 27.88 -16.64
C LEU A 46 16.03 26.86 -17.76
N VAL A 47 14.88 26.89 -18.42
CA VAL A 47 14.64 26.22 -19.68
C VAL A 47 14.71 27.24 -20.79
N VAL A 48 15.46 26.95 -21.84
CA VAL A 48 15.66 27.81 -23.01
C VAL A 48 15.24 27.10 -24.29
N GLY A 49 15.11 27.84 -25.39
CA GLY A 49 14.73 27.27 -26.69
C GLY A 49 13.22 27.14 -26.90
N LEU A 50 12.41 27.80 -26.07
CA LEU A 50 10.95 27.81 -26.19
C LEU A 50 10.54 28.68 -27.39
N ALA A 51 9.52 28.21 -28.14
CA ALA A 51 9.02 28.93 -29.32
C ALA A 51 7.96 30.03 -28.94
N GLY A 52 8.39 31.00 -28.13
CA GLY A 52 7.52 32.08 -27.68
C GLY A 52 6.55 31.74 -26.54
N THR A 53 6.64 30.54 -25.96
CA THR A 53 5.76 30.03 -24.88
C THR A 53 6.34 30.22 -23.48
N GLY A 54 7.48 30.91 -23.35
CA GLY A 54 8.17 31.15 -22.07
C GLY A 54 7.50 32.19 -21.18
N ASP A 55 8.21 32.60 -20.12
CA ASP A 55 7.69 33.51 -19.08
C ASP A 55 7.46 34.95 -19.52
N GLY A 56 7.88 35.30 -20.74
CA GLY A 56 7.85 36.68 -21.18
C GLY A 56 8.88 37.53 -20.42
N ASN A 57 8.60 38.83 -20.35
CA ASN A 57 9.54 39.80 -19.73
C ASN A 57 9.23 40.03 -18.25
N THR A 58 8.97 38.97 -17.50
CA THR A 58 8.82 39.04 -16.02
C THR A 58 10.16 39.38 -15.35
N GLN A 59 10.11 40.05 -14.21
CA GLN A 59 11.31 40.43 -13.47
C GLN A 59 12.15 39.21 -13.07
N LEU A 60 11.48 38.11 -12.72
CA LEU A 60 12.13 36.86 -12.33
C LEU A 60 13.01 36.29 -13.45
N ILE A 61 12.44 36.16 -14.67
CA ILE A 61 13.19 35.58 -15.80
C ILE A 61 14.36 36.48 -16.22
N GLN A 62 14.14 37.82 -16.24
CA GLN A 62 15.19 38.75 -16.61
C GLN A 62 16.36 38.71 -15.63
N GLN A 63 16.10 38.65 -14.33
CA GLN A 63 17.13 38.54 -13.30
C GLN A 63 17.87 37.20 -13.40
N SER A 64 17.14 36.10 -13.62
CA SER A 64 17.74 34.77 -13.75
C SER A 64 18.61 34.66 -14.99
N MET A 65 18.13 35.14 -16.13
CA MET A 65 18.92 35.18 -17.36
C MET A 65 20.17 36.06 -17.22
N LYS A 66 20.06 37.23 -16.59
CA LYS A 66 21.19 38.10 -16.31
C LYS A 66 22.24 37.44 -15.43
N SER A 67 21.81 36.81 -14.34
CA SER A 67 22.70 36.08 -13.44
C SER A 67 23.45 34.96 -14.18
N MET A 68 22.75 34.20 -15.01
CA MET A 68 23.35 33.11 -15.77
C MET A 68 24.35 33.59 -16.81
N VAL A 69 23.99 34.61 -17.60
CA VAL A 69 24.89 35.18 -18.61
C VAL A 69 26.13 35.78 -17.94
N SER A 70 25.95 36.43 -16.79
CA SER A 70 27.08 36.93 -15.97
C SER A 70 28.01 35.83 -15.48
N GLN A 71 27.48 34.67 -15.07
CA GLN A 71 28.30 33.50 -14.68
C GLN A 71 29.12 32.93 -15.84
N LEU A 72 28.62 33.09 -17.08
CA LEU A 72 29.36 32.70 -18.29
C LEU A 72 30.38 33.77 -18.75
N GLY A 73 30.55 34.82 -17.97
CA GLY A 73 31.53 35.89 -18.28
C GLY A 73 31.07 36.88 -19.34
N LEU A 74 29.80 36.87 -19.69
CA LEU A 74 29.23 37.78 -20.69
C LEU A 74 28.55 38.97 -19.99
N ALA A 75 28.93 40.21 -20.39
CA ALA A 75 28.25 41.42 -19.98
C ALA A 75 27.10 41.70 -20.94
N THR A 76 25.86 41.76 -20.44
CA THR A 76 24.67 42.00 -21.25
C THR A 76 23.79 43.09 -20.63
N ASP A 77 23.35 44.05 -21.42
CA ASP A 77 22.34 44.98 -21.00
C ASP A 77 20.99 44.31 -20.88
N SER A 78 20.27 44.59 -19.79
CA SER A 78 19.03 43.92 -19.40
C SER A 78 17.90 44.05 -20.47
N GLY A 79 17.99 45.02 -21.41
CA GLY A 79 16.99 45.27 -22.45
C GLY A 79 17.08 44.34 -23.66
N SER A 80 18.14 43.54 -23.81
CA SER A 80 18.35 42.69 -25.00
C SER A 80 17.87 41.24 -24.82
N LEU A 81 17.52 40.80 -23.60
CA LEU A 81 17.11 39.44 -23.31
C LEU A 81 15.60 39.26 -23.45
N ASN A 82 15.17 38.41 -24.40
CA ASN A 82 13.75 38.12 -24.63
C ASN A 82 13.32 36.90 -23.82
N GLY A 83 12.60 37.11 -22.71
CA GLY A 83 12.07 36.05 -21.84
C GLY A 83 10.96 35.20 -22.48
N LYS A 84 10.48 35.49 -23.68
CA LYS A 84 9.47 34.66 -24.37
C LYS A 84 10.04 33.29 -24.78
N ASN A 85 11.35 33.17 -24.94
CA ASN A 85 12.03 31.93 -25.33
C ASN A 85 12.65 31.19 -24.14
N ALA A 86 12.42 31.67 -22.93
CA ALA A 86 12.94 31.07 -21.72
C ALA A 86 11.85 30.98 -20.63
N ALA A 87 12.01 30.03 -19.73
CA ALA A 87 11.14 29.82 -18.59
C ALA A 87 11.92 29.54 -17.32
N SER A 88 11.49 30.14 -16.22
CA SER A 88 11.94 29.82 -14.87
C SER A 88 11.25 28.53 -14.42
N VAL A 89 12.03 27.56 -13.98
CA VAL A 89 11.51 26.23 -13.65
C VAL A 89 12.00 25.75 -12.29
N MET A 90 11.17 24.95 -11.66
CA MET A 90 11.49 24.13 -10.53
C MET A 90 11.74 22.71 -11.01
N ILE A 91 12.86 22.14 -10.58
CA ILE A 91 13.23 20.76 -10.89
C ILE A 91 13.09 19.93 -9.61
N THR A 92 12.46 18.78 -9.74
CA THR A 92 12.38 17.79 -8.66
C THR A 92 12.94 16.47 -9.14
N ALA A 93 13.66 15.77 -8.26
CA ALA A 93 14.19 14.45 -8.51
C ALA A 93 14.14 13.62 -7.24
N GLU A 94 14.09 12.33 -7.42
CA GLU A 94 14.22 11.35 -6.34
C GLU A 94 15.60 10.70 -6.45
N LEU A 95 16.42 10.86 -5.41
CA LEU A 95 17.72 10.23 -5.30
C LEU A 95 17.53 8.83 -4.68
N PRO A 96 17.64 7.75 -5.46
CA PRO A 96 17.47 6.40 -4.95
C PRO A 96 18.51 6.05 -3.88
N PRO A 97 18.21 5.12 -2.97
CA PRO A 97 19.21 4.60 -2.05
C PRO A 97 20.34 3.89 -2.84
N PHE A 98 21.54 3.91 -2.28
CA PHE A 98 22.76 3.26 -2.84
C PHE A 98 23.23 3.78 -4.21
N VAL A 99 22.64 4.84 -4.73
CA VAL A 99 23.12 5.45 -5.98
C VAL A 99 24.56 5.92 -5.81
N LYS A 100 25.37 5.77 -6.87
CA LYS A 100 26.79 6.16 -6.88
C LYS A 100 27.01 7.42 -7.72
N PRO A 101 28.02 8.23 -7.39
CA PRO A 101 28.45 9.33 -8.27
C PRO A 101 28.66 8.85 -9.71
N GLY A 102 28.22 9.68 -10.68
CA GLY A 102 28.23 9.36 -12.09
C GLY A 102 27.01 8.58 -12.60
N GLN A 103 26.12 8.09 -11.74
CA GLN A 103 24.85 7.51 -12.16
C GLN A 103 23.82 8.58 -12.50
N ASN A 104 22.94 8.26 -13.44
CA ASN A 104 21.91 9.20 -13.88
C ASN A 104 20.55 8.86 -13.24
N ILE A 105 19.81 9.91 -12.88
CA ILE A 105 18.45 9.84 -12.34
C ILE A 105 17.47 10.63 -13.20
N ASP A 106 16.21 10.24 -13.17
CA ASP A 106 15.13 10.94 -13.84
C ASP A 106 14.79 12.23 -13.10
N ILE A 107 14.42 13.26 -13.86
CA ILE A 107 13.98 14.53 -13.29
C ILE A 107 12.63 14.96 -13.86
N THR A 108 11.89 15.69 -13.04
CA THR A 108 10.66 16.37 -13.43
C THR A 108 10.90 17.88 -13.36
N VAL A 109 10.51 18.58 -14.42
CA VAL A 109 10.69 20.01 -14.57
C VAL A 109 9.32 20.67 -14.70
N SER A 110 9.03 21.62 -13.83
CA SER A 110 7.74 22.32 -13.76
C SER A 110 7.96 23.84 -13.84
N THR A 111 7.09 24.55 -14.54
CA THR A 111 7.19 26.01 -14.63
C THR A 111 6.93 26.65 -13.26
N LEU A 112 7.72 27.64 -12.94
CA LEU A 112 7.53 28.50 -11.76
C LEU A 112 6.91 29.84 -12.14
N GLY A 113 7.16 30.29 -13.38
CA GLY A 113 6.69 31.55 -13.91
C GLY A 113 5.40 31.46 -14.75
N ALA A 114 5.27 32.33 -15.73
CA ALA A 114 4.08 32.46 -16.56
C ALA A 114 4.16 31.67 -17.89
N ALA A 115 5.13 30.78 -18.03
CA ALA A 115 5.32 30.03 -19.26
C ALA A 115 4.10 29.12 -19.56
N LYS A 116 3.62 29.18 -20.78
CA LYS A 116 2.44 28.44 -21.24
C LYS A 116 2.77 27.01 -21.65
N SER A 117 4.01 26.73 -22.07
CA SER A 117 4.48 25.40 -22.46
C SER A 117 6.00 25.32 -22.40
N LEU A 118 6.49 24.17 -21.95
CA LEU A 118 7.92 23.81 -21.95
C LEU A 118 8.34 22.97 -23.17
N ARG A 119 7.44 22.76 -24.12
CA ARG A 119 7.69 21.89 -25.27
C ARG A 119 8.85 22.42 -26.14
N GLY A 120 9.78 21.53 -26.48
CA GLY A 120 10.96 21.87 -27.28
C GLY A 120 12.06 22.58 -26.50
N GLY A 121 11.85 22.82 -25.22
CA GLY A 121 12.84 23.47 -24.36
C GLY A 121 13.96 22.54 -23.91
N THR A 122 15.10 23.16 -23.61
CA THR A 122 16.27 22.50 -23.02
C THR A 122 16.55 23.10 -21.64
N LEU A 123 16.66 22.25 -20.63
CA LEU A 123 17.07 22.65 -19.29
C LEU A 123 18.59 22.92 -19.29
N LEU A 124 18.95 24.08 -18.81
CA LEU A 124 20.35 24.46 -18.60
C LEU A 124 20.89 23.80 -17.32
N MET A 125 22.21 23.68 -17.22
CA MET A 125 22.89 23.06 -16.10
C MET A 125 22.39 23.65 -14.77
N THR A 126 21.82 22.81 -13.92
CA THR A 126 21.15 23.21 -12.70
C THR A 126 21.53 22.29 -11.56
N PRO A 127 22.07 22.81 -10.43
CA PRO A 127 22.34 22.00 -9.26
C PRO A 127 21.02 21.61 -8.56
N LEU A 128 20.92 20.33 -8.19
CA LEU A 128 19.83 19.79 -7.37
C LEU A 128 20.31 19.61 -5.95
N LYS A 129 19.58 20.20 -5.01
CA LYS A 129 19.92 20.25 -3.59
C LYS A 129 19.01 19.33 -2.78
N GLY A 130 19.57 18.74 -1.73
CA GLY A 130 18.83 18.05 -0.70
C GLY A 130 18.21 19.01 0.34
N ALA A 131 17.52 18.45 1.31
CA ALA A 131 16.91 19.22 2.42
C ALA A 131 17.95 19.94 3.30
N ASP A 132 19.19 19.47 3.30
CA ASP A 132 20.34 20.07 3.98
C ASP A 132 20.98 21.25 3.21
N GLY A 133 20.50 21.53 1.99
CA GLY A 133 21.04 22.58 1.12
C GLY A 133 22.27 22.19 0.30
N GLU A 134 22.83 20.99 0.51
CA GLU A 134 23.96 20.48 -0.27
C GLU A 134 23.53 20.02 -1.65
N THR A 135 24.45 20.13 -2.62
CA THR A 135 24.21 19.68 -4.00
C THR A 135 24.56 18.20 -4.14
N TYR A 136 23.58 17.41 -4.55
CA TYR A 136 23.71 15.96 -4.76
C TYR A 136 23.73 15.53 -6.21
N ALA A 137 23.12 16.30 -7.11
CA ALA A 137 23.11 16.00 -8.53
C ALA A 137 23.12 17.27 -9.38
N ILE A 138 23.52 17.14 -10.62
CA ILE A 138 23.47 18.22 -11.61
C ILE A 138 22.54 17.81 -12.74
N ALA A 139 21.52 18.63 -13.00
CA ALA A 139 20.48 18.39 -13.99
C ALA A 139 20.73 19.18 -15.28
N GLN A 140 20.57 18.55 -16.44
CA GLN A 140 20.61 19.17 -17.75
C GLN A 140 19.95 18.27 -18.81
N GLY A 141 19.36 18.86 -19.84
CA GLY A 141 18.89 18.07 -20.99
C GLY A 141 17.63 18.60 -21.65
N ASN A 142 17.20 17.90 -22.69
CA ASN A 142 16.00 18.24 -23.45
C ASN A 142 14.74 17.70 -22.78
N LEU A 143 13.72 18.55 -22.69
CA LEU A 143 12.46 18.19 -22.05
C LEU A 143 11.59 17.33 -22.97
N VAL A 144 11.02 16.29 -22.40
CA VAL A 144 9.91 15.52 -22.97
C VAL A 144 8.63 15.99 -22.27
N VAL A 145 7.76 16.66 -23.03
CA VAL A 145 6.50 17.22 -22.54
C VAL A 145 5.34 16.43 -23.16
N GLY A 146 4.49 15.88 -22.31
CA GLY A 146 3.37 15.01 -22.71
C GLY A 146 2.12 15.74 -23.21
N GLY A 147 2.08 17.08 -23.10
CA GLY A 147 0.93 17.89 -23.46
C GLY A 147 1.23 18.91 -24.57
N PHE A 148 0.17 19.45 -25.18
CA PHE A 148 0.25 20.62 -26.03
C PHE A 148 -0.92 21.58 -25.75
N GLY A 149 -0.68 22.86 -25.93
CA GLY A 149 -1.71 23.90 -25.87
C GLY A 149 -1.61 24.76 -27.11
N VAL A 150 -2.75 25.08 -27.69
CA VAL A 150 -2.88 26.03 -28.81
C VAL A 150 -3.86 27.12 -28.38
N GLU A 151 -3.45 28.38 -28.51
CA GLU A 151 -4.32 29.53 -28.35
C GLU A 151 -4.70 30.07 -29.72
N GLY A 152 -5.99 30.23 -29.97
CA GLY A 152 -6.50 30.93 -31.14
C GLY A 152 -6.41 32.46 -30.98
N GLY A 153 -6.27 33.17 -32.07
CA GLY A 153 -6.28 34.66 -32.08
C GLY A 153 -7.61 35.27 -31.61
N ASP A 154 -8.66 34.49 -31.49
CA ASP A 154 -10.00 34.81 -31.00
C ASP A 154 -10.19 34.58 -29.49
N GLY A 155 -9.13 34.19 -28.78
CA GLY A 155 -9.17 33.87 -27.35
C GLY A 155 -9.60 32.44 -27.03
N SER A 156 -9.83 31.58 -28.03
CA SER A 156 -10.06 30.15 -27.81
C SER A 156 -8.77 29.46 -27.45
N SER A 157 -8.80 28.55 -26.44
CA SER A 157 -7.65 27.75 -26.06
C SER A 157 -8.02 26.27 -26.02
N LEU A 158 -7.20 25.44 -26.65
CA LEU A 158 -7.27 23.98 -26.55
C LEU A 158 -6.01 23.49 -25.84
N ILE A 159 -6.18 22.96 -24.65
CA ILE A 159 -5.09 22.36 -23.85
C ILE A 159 -5.36 20.87 -23.74
N VAL A 160 -4.43 20.07 -24.23
CA VAL A 160 -4.44 18.61 -24.09
C VAL A 160 -3.29 18.20 -23.18
N ASN A 161 -3.61 17.58 -22.04
CA ASN A 161 -2.68 17.29 -20.96
C ASN A 161 -2.03 18.56 -20.36
N ILE A 162 -0.93 18.41 -19.63
CA ILE A 162 -0.27 19.51 -18.91
C ILE A 162 1.01 19.91 -19.66
N PRO A 163 1.03 20.99 -20.46
CA PRO A 163 2.20 21.41 -21.22
C PRO A 163 3.26 22.14 -20.38
N THR A 164 2.94 22.50 -19.14
CA THR A 164 3.80 23.24 -18.20
C THR A 164 4.69 22.34 -17.34
N VAL A 165 4.55 21.01 -17.48
CA VAL A 165 5.39 20.01 -16.82
C VAL A 165 6.03 19.11 -17.86
N GLY A 166 7.32 18.90 -17.73
CA GLY A 166 8.09 17.97 -18.58
C GLY A 166 8.96 17.04 -17.74
N ARG A 167 9.40 15.96 -18.35
CA ARG A 167 10.39 15.03 -17.77
C ARG A 167 11.63 15.00 -18.62
N ILE A 168 12.78 14.78 -17.99
CA ILE A 168 14.03 14.46 -18.67
C ILE A 168 14.48 13.11 -18.12
N PRO A 169 14.27 12.01 -18.87
CA PRO A 169 14.76 10.70 -18.46
C PRO A 169 16.28 10.74 -18.37
N ARG A 170 16.82 10.26 -17.26
CA ARG A 170 18.26 10.29 -16.98
C ARG A 170 18.86 11.69 -17.06
N GLY A 171 18.05 12.70 -16.72
CA GLY A 171 18.38 14.12 -16.92
C GLY A 171 19.25 14.74 -15.83
N ALA A 172 19.58 14.03 -14.77
CA ALA A 172 20.53 14.51 -13.77
C ALA A 172 21.59 13.46 -13.47
N THR A 173 22.84 13.90 -13.36
CA THR A 173 23.99 13.09 -12.93
C THR A 173 24.22 13.30 -11.45
N VAL A 174 24.35 12.21 -10.71
CA VAL A 174 24.63 12.22 -9.28
C VAL A 174 26.10 12.58 -9.04
N GLU A 175 26.34 13.57 -8.19
CA GLU A 175 27.69 14.04 -7.81
C GLU A 175 28.10 13.55 -6.42
N LYS A 176 27.14 13.51 -5.48
CA LYS A 176 27.36 13.03 -4.12
C LYS A 176 26.34 11.93 -3.78
N PHE A 177 26.77 10.93 -3.03
CA PHE A 177 25.84 9.95 -2.43
C PHE A 177 25.49 10.35 -1.00
N VAL A 178 24.39 9.87 -0.51
CA VAL A 178 24.00 10.04 0.90
C VAL A 178 24.54 8.86 1.68
N GLU A 179 25.34 9.15 2.71
CA GLU A 179 25.81 8.12 3.64
C GLU A 179 24.64 7.47 4.36
N MET A 180 24.60 6.14 4.38
CA MET A 180 23.55 5.39 5.02
C MET A 180 24.11 4.64 6.22
N PRO A 181 23.49 4.81 7.41
CA PRO A 181 23.90 4.10 8.63
C PRO A 181 23.82 2.57 8.54
N PHE A 182 23.20 2.06 7.47
CA PHE A 182 23.02 0.64 7.19
C PHE A 182 24.34 -0.15 7.20
N LEU A 183 25.42 0.40 6.64
CA LEU A 183 26.70 -0.30 6.53
C LEU A 183 27.49 -0.31 7.84
N ASP A 184 27.29 0.67 8.72
CA ASP A 184 28.17 0.93 9.86
C ASP A 184 27.73 0.20 11.15
N LYS A 185 26.47 -0.27 11.20
CA LYS A 185 25.93 -0.89 12.42
C LYS A 185 26.03 -2.41 12.37
N PRO A 186 26.30 -3.09 13.52
CA PRO A 186 26.34 -4.55 13.63
C PRO A 186 24.93 -5.18 13.65
N PHE A 187 23.91 -4.45 13.31
CA PHE A 187 22.52 -4.88 13.27
C PHE A 187 21.74 -4.14 12.18
N LEU A 188 20.67 -4.75 11.77
CA LEU A 188 19.65 -4.20 10.88
C LEU A 188 18.35 -4.03 11.67
N ILE A 189 17.54 -3.09 11.29
CA ILE A 189 16.17 -2.98 11.78
C ILE A 189 15.25 -3.20 10.58
N LEU A 190 14.42 -4.23 10.68
CA LEU A 190 13.37 -4.50 9.71
C LEU A 190 12.09 -3.86 10.23
N ASN A 191 11.42 -3.08 9.38
CA ASN A 191 10.13 -2.49 9.69
C ASN A 191 9.05 -3.23 8.91
N LEU A 192 8.08 -3.82 9.62
CA LEU A 192 6.89 -4.40 9.02
C LEU A 192 6.06 -3.32 8.34
N HIS A 193 5.51 -3.61 7.16
CA HIS A 193 4.60 -2.71 6.45
C HIS A 193 3.29 -2.51 7.23
N GLN A 194 2.85 -3.54 7.95
CA GLN A 194 1.71 -3.48 8.87
C GLN A 194 2.16 -3.93 10.25
N GLY A 195 1.98 -3.05 11.24
CA GLY A 195 2.38 -3.33 12.61
C GLY A 195 1.48 -4.38 13.25
N ASP A 196 2.06 -5.52 13.64
CA ASP A 196 1.41 -6.60 14.36
C ASP A 196 2.41 -7.37 15.22
N PHE A 197 2.15 -7.47 16.53
CA PHE A 197 3.04 -8.16 17.46
C PHE A 197 3.20 -9.63 17.14
N SER A 198 2.14 -10.30 16.72
CA SER A 198 2.17 -11.73 16.37
C SER A 198 3.01 -11.97 15.14
N THR A 199 2.86 -11.14 14.12
CA THR A 199 3.67 -11.20 12.89
C THR A 199 5.13 -10.87 13.19
N ALA A 200 5.42 -9.84 14.01
CA ALA A 200 6.78 -9.50 14.41
C ALA A 200 7.49 -10.68 15.13
N THR A 201 6.75 -11.39 15.98
CA THR A 201 7.27 -12.58 16.67
C THR A 201 7.55 -13.72 15.69
N LYS A 202 6.60 -14.04 14.81
CA LYS A 202 6.77 -15.08 13.76
C LYS A 202 7.94 -14.80 12.84
N VAL A 203 8.11 -13.54 12.40
CA VAL A 203 9.28 -13.12 11.61
C VAL A 203 10.57 -13.38 12.38
N SER A 204 10.61 -13.00 13.66
CA SER A 204 11.78 -13.23 14.49
C SER A 204 12.10 -14.71 14.66
N GLU A 205 11.09 -15.55 14.86
CA GLU A 205 11.22 -16.99 14.97
C GLU A 205 11.74 -17.62 13.67
N ALA A 206 11.17 -17.26 12.51
CA ALA A 206 11.60 -17.76 11.20
C ALA A 206 13.06 -17.38 10.90
N ILE A 207 13.48 -16.17 11.23
CA ILE A 207 14.88 -15.75 11.08
C ILE A 207 15.78 -16.55 12.03
N ASN A 208 15.38 -16.75 13.28
CA ASN A 208 16.15 -17.49 14.26
C ASN A 208 16.27 -18.98 13.94
N GLU A 209 15.28 -19.56 13.28
CA GLU A 209 15.32 -20.94 12.82
C GLU A 209 16.43 -21.15 11.76
N ILE A 210 16.59 -20.20 10.84
CA ILE A 210 17.55 -20.31 9.73
C ILE A 210 18.96 -19.87 10.15
N PHE A 211 19.06 -18.74 10.86
CA PHE A 211 20.36 -18.10 11.16
C PHE A 211 20.90 -18.39 12.57
N GLY A 212 20.12 -19.04 13.40
CA GLY A 212 20.48 -19.39 14.77
C GLY A 212 19.80 -18.53 15.85
N PRO A 213 19.81 -19.00 17.08
CA PRO A 213 19.08 -18.38 18.20
C PRO A 213 19.60 -16.96 18.50
N ASN A 214 18.68 -16.05 18.85
CA ASN A 214 18.97 -14.65 19.21
C ASN A 214 19.62 -13.80 18.11
N VAL A 215 19.56 -14.21 16.86
CA VAL A 215 19.96 -13.36 15.70
C VAL A 215 18.92 -12.28 15.48
N SER A 216 17.64 -12.63 15.62
CA SER A 216 16.50 -11.73 15.47
C SER A 216 15.76 -11.56 16.80
N VAL A 217 15.38 -10.32 17.14
CA VAL A 217 14.59 -9.97 18.33
C VAL A 217 13.57 -8.89 17.95
N PRO A 218 12.26 -9.10 18.18
CA PRO A 218 11.27 -8.06 17.98
C PRO A 218 11.46 -6.94 19.01
N ILE A 219 11.39 -5.69 18.58
CA ILE A 219 11.50 -4.50 19.45
C ILE A 219 10.10 -4.02 19.81
N ASP A 220 9.23 -3.94 18.81
CA ASP A 220 7.84 -3.51 18.92
C ASP A 220 6.98 -4.18 17.84
N SER A 221 5.73 -3.73 17.68
CA SER A 221 4.80 -4.30 16.69
C SER A 221 5.23 -4.10 15.23
N THR A 222 6.14 -3.19 14.96
CA THR A 222 6.59 -2.83 13.61
C THR A 222 8.05 -3.13 13.37
N SER A 223 8.88 -3.13 14.42
CA SER A 223 10.34 -3.10 14.30
C SER A 223 10.98 -4.37 14.85
N ILE A 224 11.83 -4.98 14.05
CA ILE A 224 12.55 -6.21 14.38
C ILE A 224 14.04 -5.94 14.20
N ARG A 225 14.82 -6.14 15.25
CA ARG A 225 16.28 -6.02 15.20
C ARG A 225 16.90 -7.33 14.82
N VAL A 226 17.74 -7.32 13.78
CA VAL A 226 18.46 -8.50 13.29
C VAL A 226 19.96 -8.23 13.37
N ARG A 227 20.70 -9.10 14.02
CA ARG A 227 22.18 -9.03 14.08
C ARG A 227 22.74 -9.33 12.70
N ALA A 228 23.64 -8.48 12.20
CA ALA A 228 24.23 -8.59 10.88
C ALA A 228 25.75 -8.52 10.93
N PRO A 229 26.46 -9.11 9.96
CA PRO A 229 27.91 -8.97 9.81
C PRO A 229 28.32 -7.51 9.67
N MET A 230 29.51 -7.16 10.15
CA MET A 230 30.07 -5.82 10.00
C MET A 230 30.67 -5.59 8.61
N GLU A 231 31.21 -6.65 8.01
CA GLU A 231 31.84 -6.56 6.69
C GLU A 231 30.78 -6.32 5.61
N PRO A 232 30.92 -5.26 4.76
CA PRO A 232 29.93 -4.89 3.76
C PRO A 232 29.54 -6.01 2.79
N ALA A 233 30.51 -6.79 2.30
CA ALA A 233 30.24 -7.89 1.36
C ALA A 233 29.42 -9.01 2.02
N GLN A 234 29.77 -9.39 3.25
CA GLN A 234 29.03 -10.39 4.02
C GLN A 234 27.64 -9.88 4.39
N LYS A 235 27.51 -8.60 4.69
CA LYS A 235 26.21 -7.97 5.00
C LYS A 235 25.27 -8.02 3.80
N VAL A 236 25.73 -7.73 2.60
CA VAL A 236 24.92 -7.83 1.38
C VAL A 236 24.50 -9.28 1.11
N THR A 237 25.40 -10.24 1.29
CA THR A 237 25.07 -11.67 1.15
C THR A 237 24.05 -12.10 2.21
N PHE A 238 24.24 -11.69 3.46
CA PHE A 238 23.31 -11.94 4.56
C PHE A 238 21.91 -11.34 4.24
N MET A 239 21.85 -10.12 3.72
CA MET A 239 20.60 -9.51 3.31
C MET A 239 19.90 -10.28 2.20
N SER A 240 20.62 -10.73 1.19
CA SER A 240 20.05 -11.54 0.10
C SER A 240 19.42 -12.84 0.62
N LEU A 241 20.03 -13.47 1.61
CA LEU A 241 19.45 -14.66 2.25
C LEU A 241 18.24 -14.29 3.11
N LEU A 242 18.34 -13.21 3.89
CA LEU A 242 17.29 -12.72 4.76
C LEU A 242 16.01 -12.34 4.01
N GLU A 243 16.13 -11.63 2.88
CA GLU A 243 15.00 -11.23 2.04
C GLU A 243 14.18 -12.40 1.50
N ASN A 244 14.80 -13.56 1.33
CA ASN A 244 14.17 -14.76 0.80
C ASN A 244 13.69 -15.73 1.87
N VAL A 245 13.72 -15.35 3.14
CA VAL A 245 13.10 -16.14 4.22
C VAL A 245 11.60 -16.16 3.98
N GLU A 246 11.06 -17.36 3.92
CA GLU A 246 9.63 -17.61 3.77
C GLU A 246 8.97 -17.82 5.12
N LEU A 247 7.82 -17.21 5.34
CA LEU A 247 7.04 -17.35 6.57
C LEU A 247 5.55 -17.14 6.30
N GLU A 248 4.73 -17.74 7.14
CA GLU A 248 3.29 -17.45 7.16
C GLU A 248 3.01 -16.35 8.18
N PRO A 249 2.62 -15.13 7.75
CA PRO A 249 2.33 -14.03 8.68
C PRO A 249 1.13 -14.39 9.58
N ALA A 250 0.98 -13.68 10.68
CA ALA A 250 -0.22 -13.82 11.49
C ALA A 250 -1.44 -13.29 10.73
N ARG A 251 -2.61 -13.81 11.06
CA ARG A 251 -3.85 -13.30 10.45
C ARG A 251 -4.01 -11.81 10.80
N PRO A 252 -4.23 -10.95 9.80
CA PRO A 252 -4.40 -9.53 10.05
C PRO A 252 -5.64 -9.28 10.92
N SER A 253 -5.65 -8.17 11.64
CA SER A 253 -6.85 -7.72 12.36
C SER A 253 -8.02 -7.54 11.39
N ALA A 254 -9.22 -7.91 11.85
CA ALA A 254 -10.42 -7.77 11.06
C ALA A 254 -10.66 -6.29 10.72
N LYS A 255 -10.77 -5.97 9.42
CA LYS A 255 -10.93 -4.60 8.94
C LYS A 255 -11.95 -4.53 7.82
N VAL A 256 -12.78 -3.51 7.85
CA VAL A 256 -13.76 -3.19 6.81
C VAL A 256 -13.43 -1.81 6.25
N VAL A 257 -13.19 -1.74 4.96
CA VAL A 257 -12.95 -0.47 4.26
C VAL A 257 -14.14 -0.20 3.35
N VAL A 258 -14.78 0.95 3.53
CA VAL A 258 -15.94 1.36 2.75
C VAL A 258 -15.61 2.66 2.01
N ASN A 259 -15.74 2.65 0.70
CA ASN A 259 -15.69 3.85 -0.10
C ASN A 259 -17.12 4.42 -0.24
N ALA A 260 -17.40 5.50 0.48
CA ALA A 260 -18.73 6.11 0.51
C ALA A 260 -19.16 6.66 -0.86
N ARG A 261 -18.22 7.08 -1.70
CA ARG A 261 -18.50 7.66 -3.02
C ARG A 261 -18.83 6.61 -4.08
N SER A 262 -18.09 5.49 -4.08
CA SER A 262 -18.29 4.41 -5.08
C SER A 262 -19.17 3.28 -4.58
N GLY A 263 -19.45 3.21 -3.27
CA GLY A 263 -20.18 2.11 -2.65
C GLY A 263 -19.39 0.81 -2.54
N THR A 264 -18.08 0.85 -2.78
CA THR A 264 -17.25 -0.35 -2.71
C THR A 264 -16.97 -0.70 -1.27
N ILE A 265 -17.23 -1.95 -0.88
CA ILE A 265 -16.94 -2.49 0.46
C ILE A 265 -15.87 -3.58 0.31
N VAL A 266 -14.79 -3.43 1.07
CA VAL A 266 -13.72 -4.43 1.15
C VAL A 266 -13.70 -4.97 2.59
N ILE A 267 -13.93 -6.28 2.73
CA ILE A 267 -13.94 -6.97 4.02
C ILE A 267 -12.64 -7.77 4.12
N GLY A 268 -11.75 -7.36 5.02
CA GLY A 268 -10.47 -8.00 5.27
C GLY A 268 -10.52 -8.86 6.54
N GLY A 269 -9.98 -10.09 6.46
CA GLY A 269 -9.96 -11.01 7.59
C GLY A 269 -11.31 -11.67 7.90
N ASP A 270 -11.42 -12.28 9.08
CA ASP A 270 -12.64 -12.95 9.54
C ASP A 270 -13.51 -11.96 10.34
N VAL A 271 -14.18 -11.05 9.64
CA VAL A 271 -15.06 -10.05 10.25
C VAL A 271 -16.37 -10.71 10.66
N ARG A 272 -16.67 -10.67 11.95
CA ARG A 272 -17.90 -11.22 12.54
C ARG A 272 -18.73 -10.13 13.22
N VAL A 273 -20.04 -10.36 13.21
CA VAL A 273 -21.01 -9.49 13.87
C VAL A 273 -21.62 -10.25 15.05
N THR A 274 -21.65 -9.60 16.23
CA THR A 274 -22.35 -10.13 17.41
C THR A 274 -23.84 -9.84 17.32
N PRO A 275 -24.69 -10.56 18.11
CA PRO A 275 -26.13 -10.36 18.10
C PRO A 275 -26.49 -8.88 18.28
N ALA A 276 -27.19 -8.32 17.31
CA ALA A 276 -27.65 -6.93 17.32
C ALA A 276 -28.87 -6.76 16.41
N ALA A 277 -29.63 -5.71 16.64
CA ALA A 277 -30.71 -5.28 15.76
C ALA A 277 -30.46 -3.83 15.36
N VAL A 278 -30.37 -3.57 14.07
CA VAL A 278 -30.20 -2.24 13.50
C VAL A 278 -31.32 -1.97 12.51
N THR A 279 -31.95 -0.80 12.64
CA THR A 279 -33.00 -0.35 11.74
C THR A 279 -32.58 0.94 11.08
N HIS A 280 -32.61 0.99 9.75
CA HIS A 280 -32.31 2.18 8.97
C HIS A 280 -33.36 2.37 7.87
N GLY A 281 -34.19 3.42 7.98
CA GLY A 281 -35.32 3.63 7.08
C GLY A 281 -36.32 2.48 7.13
N SER A 282 -36.57 1.84 5.99
CA SER A 282 -37.44 0.65 5.87
C SER A 282 -36.68 -0.68 6.08
N LEU A 283 -35.35 -0.65 6.26
CA LEU A 283 -34.51 -1.84 6.45
C LEU A 283 -34.28 -2.11 7.92
N THR A 284 -34.49 -3.36 8.35
CA THR A 284 -34.18 -3.81 9.70
C THR A 284 -33.29 -5.04 9.63
N VAL A 285 -32.12 -4.96 10.25
CA VAL A 285 -31.14 -6.04 10.37
C VAL A 285 -31.15 -6.55 11.81
N LYS A 286 -31.45 -7.82 12.04
CA LYS A 286 -31.39 -8.48 13.34
C LYS A 286 -30.45 -9.67 13.31
N VAL A 287 -29.52 -9.70 14.24
CA VAL A 287 -28.63 -10.84 14.49
C VAL A 287 -29.04 -11.46 15.82
N LYS A 288 -29.49 -12.71 15.82
CA LYS A 288 -29.89 -13.45 17.02
C LYS A 288 -28.94 -14.58 17.31
N GLU A 289 -28.89 -14.99 18.56
CA GLU A 289 -28.21 -16.18 19.04
C GLU A 289 -29.27 -17.26 19.37
N ASP A 290 -29.46 -18.22 18.47
CA ASP A 290 -30.25 -19.41 18.75
C ASP A 290 -29.33 -20.61 18.88
N VAL A 291 -29.17 -21.10 20.08
CA VAL A 291 -28.43 -22.33 20.39
C VAL A 291 -29.45 -23.45 20.55
N ASN A 292 -29.68 -24.24 19.51
CA ASN A 292 -30.47 -25.46 19.63
C ASN A 292 -29.62 -26.54 20.28
N VAL A 293 -29.85 -26.78 21.54
CA VAL A 293 -29.27 -27.90 22.30
C VAL A 293 -30.14 -29.11 22.13
N THR A 294 -29.81 -30.02 21.23
CA THR A 294 -30.47 -31.32 21.14
C THR A 294 -29.81 -32.28 22.15
N PRO A 295 -30.50 -32.70 23.24
CA PRO A 295 -29.90 -33.68 24.14
C PRO A 295 -29.72 -35.02 23.44
N GLY A 296 -28.48 -35.47 23.33
CA GLY A 296 -28.13 -36.77 22.76
C GLY A 296 -28.70 -37.89 23.65
N THR A 297 -29.69 -38.61 23.15
CA THR A 297 -30.21 -39.80 23.78
C THR A 297 -29.44 -41.03 23.27
N GLN A 298 -28.54 -41.58 24.04
CA GLN A 298 -27.99 -42.89 23.77
C GLN A 298 -28.91 -43.97 24.33
N ILE A 299 -29.52 -44.78 23.44
CA ILE A 299 -30.27 -45.96 23.83
C ILE A 299 -29.29 -47.14 23.85
N VAL A 300 -28.86 -47.54 25.00
CA VAL A 300 -28.08 -48.79 25.17
C VAL A 300 -29.11 -49.90 25.50
N GLY A 301 -29.55 -50.62 24.50
CA GLY A 301 -30.45 -51.77 24.66
C GLY A 301 -29.67 -53.09 24.92
N ALA A 302 -29.76 -53.57 26.14
CA ALA A 302 -29.55 -54.98 26.46
C ALA A 302 -30.41 -55.36 27.65
N LEU A 303 -31.46 -56.18 27.39
CA LEU A 303 -32.24 -56.95 28.38
C LEU A 303 -32.82 -56.14 29.58
N GLY A 304 -33.96 -55.54 29.38
CA GLY A 304 -35.00 -55.49 30.42
C GLY A 304 -34.96 -54.29 31.41
N ASN A 305 -34.05 -53.39 31.37
CA ASN A 305 -34.13 -52.14 32.15
C ASN A 305 -33.61 -50.96 31.34
N GLN A 306 -34.46 -49.99 31.02
CA GLN A 306 -34.09 -48.76 30.42
C GLN A 306 -33.45 -47.82 31.47
N VAL A 307 -32.12 -47.59 31.31
CA VAL A 307 -31.43 -46.56 32.05
C VAL A 307 -31.08 -45.43 31.06
N THR A 308 -31.74 -44.29 31.17
CA THR A 308 -31.40 -43.08 30.43
C THR A 308 -30.24 -42.40 31.14
N THR A 309 -29.06 -42.53 30.57
CA THR A 309 -27.90 -41.73 30.95
C THR A 309 -27.79 -40.56 29.94
N GLY A 310 -27.79 -39.33 30.44
CA GLY A 310 -27.59 -38.13 29.62
C GLY A 310 -26.22 -38.14 28.95
N GLY A 311 -26.20 -38.20 27.63
CA GLY A 311 -25.00 -38.02 26.83
C GLY A 311 -24.64 -36.55 26.62
N GLU A 312 -23.39 -36.24 26.30
CA GLU A 312 -22.94 -34.88 25.98
C GLU A 312 -23.81 -34.25 24.88
N ALA A 313 -24.24 -33.03 25.12
CA ALA A 313 -25.04 -32.26 24.17
C ALA A 313 -24.20 -31.87 22.92
N VAL A 314 -24.63 -32.34 21.77
CA VAL A 314 -24.07 -31.91 20.48
C VAL A 314 -24.78 -30.65 20.03
N GLN A 315 -24.07 -29.56 19.88
CA GLN A 315 -24.59 -28.33 19.33
C GLN A 315 -24.64 -28.41 17.80
N ASN A 316 -25.83 -28.49 17.24
CA ASN A 316 -26.08 -28.34 15.81
C ASN A 316 -26.69 -26.97 15.55
N PRO A 317 -26.09 -26.11 14.75
CA PRO A 317 -26.74 -24.89 14.31
C PRO A 317 -27.76 -25.20 13.21
N ASP A 318 -29.05 -24.98 13.50
CA ASP A 318 -30.12 -25.02 12.49
C ASP A 318 -30.44 -23.58 12.05
N THR A 319 -30.48 -23.39 10.74
CA THR A 319 -30.76 -22.11 10.11
C THR A 319 -32.20 -22.09 9.62
N GLU A 320 -33.12 -21.42 10.30
CA GLU A 320 -34.44 -21.08 9.76
C GLU A 320 -34.46 -19.67 9.19
N MET A 321 -34.76 -19.56 7.89
CA MET A 321 -35.06 -18.28 7.23
C MET A 321 -36.56 -18.07 7.18
N GLU A 322 -37.08 -17.11 7.94
CA GLU A 322 -38.46 -16.63 7.82
C GLU A 322 -38.47 -15.29 7.07
N VAL A 323 -39.03 -15.29 5.87
CA VAL A 323 -39.26 -14.08 5.05
C VAL A 323 -40.70 -13.64 5.24
N ASN A 324 -40.94 -12.56 5.99
CA ASN A 324 -42.26 -11.97 6.13
C ASN A 324 -42.36 -10.68 5.32
N GLU A 325 -43.17 -10.71 4.26
CA GLU A 325 -43.52 -9.54 3.45
C GLU A 325 -44.56 -8.68 4.13
N THR A 326 -44.15 -7.67 4.89
CA THR A 326 -44.97 -6.44 5.09
C THR A 326 -44.07 -5.28 5.52
N THR A 327 -43.74 -4.38 4.59
CA THR A 327 -43.30 -2.98 4.75
C THR A 327 -42.07 -2.67 5.62
N ALA A 328 -41.43 -3.62 6.28
CA ALA A 328 -40.11 -3.52 6.87
C ALA A 328 -39.43 -4.87 6.73
N GLN A 329 -38.49 -5.01 5.82
CA GLN A 329 -37.71 -6.24 5.68
C GLN A 329 -36.76 -6.37 6.84
N ALA A 330 -37.01 -7.33 7.73
CA ALA A 330 -36.13 -7.64 8.85
C ALA A 330 -35.36 -8.91 8.57
N PHE A 331 -34.03 -8.82 8.59
CA PHE A 331 -33.13 -9.97 8.45
C PHE A 331 -32.70 -10.44 9.85
N ILE A 332 -32.79 -11.75 10.07
CA ILE A 332 -32.33 -12.41 11.29
C ILE A 332 -31.08 -13.21 10.91
N PHE A 333 -29.98 -12.96 11.56
CA PHE A 333 -28.73 -13.68 11.34
C PHE A 333 -28.26 -14.36 12.63
N ASP A 334 -27.61 -15.54 12.48
CA ASP A 334 -27.04 -16.29 13.60
C ASP A 334 -25.86 -15.59 14.26
N PRO A 335 -25.52 -15.92 15.53
CA PRO A 335 -24.39 -15.35 16.24
C PRO A 335 -23.07 -15.72 15.57
N GLY A 336 -22.23 -14.72 15.37
CA GLY A 336 -20.95 -14.90 14.70
C GLY A 336 -21.04 -15.00 13.19
N VAL A 337 -22.14 -14.54 12.59
CA VAL A 337 -22.31 -14.44 11.13
C VAL A 337 -21.19 -13.59 10.55
N LYS A 338 -20.63 -14.06 9.45
CA LYS A 338 -19.65 -13.29 8.68
C LYS A 338 -20.33 -12.04 8.12
N LEU A 339 -19.67 -10.91 8.22
CA LEU A 339 -20.18 -9.65 7.67
C LEU A 339 -20.50 -9.78 6.17
N SER A 340 -19.76 -10.60 5.42
CA SER A 340 -20.04 -10.86 4.00
C SER A 340 -21.47 -11.31 3.75
N SER A 341 -21.99 -12.24 4.57
CA SER A 341 -23.36 -12.74 4.44
C SER A 341 -24.41 -11.66 4.69
N ILE A 342 -24.12 -10.72 5.60
CA ILE A 342 -24.99 -9.57 5.87
C ILE A 342 -25.00 -8.61 4.67
N VAL A 343 -23.82 -8.32 4.13
CA VAL A 343 -23.68 -7.46 2.94
C VAL A 343 -24.37 -8.09 1.73
N ASP A 344 -24.21 -9.39 1.51
CA ASP A 344 -24.86 -10.12 0.42
C ASP A 344 -26.39 -10.08 0.54
N ALA A 345 -26.93 -10.29 1.74
CA ALA A 345 -28.38 -10.20 2.00
C ALA A 345 -28.91 -8.78 1.75
N MET A 346 -28.18 -7.75 2.18
CA MET A 346 -28.56 -6.34 1.95
C MET A 346 -28.52 -5.97 0.46
N ASN A 347 -27.51 -6.45 -0.27
CA ASN A 347 -27.43 -6.26 -1.72
C ASN A 347 -28.59 -6.97 -2.44
N ALA A 348 -28.99 -8.16 -1.99
CA ALA A 348 -30.12 -8.92 -2.56
C ALA A 348 -31.45 -8.16 -2.42
N VAL A 349 -31.61 -7.35 -1.39
CA VAL A 349 -32.81 -6.49 -1.15
C VAL A 349 -32.72 -5.14 -1.86
N GLY A 350 -31.57 -4.84 -2.46
CA GLY A 350 -31.37 -3.58 -3.18
C GLY A 350 -31.04 -2.38 -2.27
N ALA A 351 -30.44 -2.62 -1.11
CA ALA A 351 -29.95 -1.54 -0.25
C ALA A 351 -28.94 -0.65 -0.99
N SER A 352 -29.05 0.65 -0.80
CA SER A 352 -28.09 1.58 -1.38
C SER A 352 -26.74 1.54 -0.65
N SER A 353 -25.69 2.00 -1.30
CA SER A 353 -24.36 2.12 -0.67
C SER A 353 -24.38 3.00 0.58
N ALA A 354 -25.23 4.03 0.61
CA ALA A 354 -25.38 4.90 1.77
C ALA A 354 -26.04 4.17 2.96
N ASP A 355 -27.04 3.31 2.68
CA ASP A 355 -27.69 2.51 3.70
C ASP A 355 -26.72 1.49 4.32
N LEU A 356 -25.87 0.88 3.47
CA LEU A 356 -24.82 -0.04 3.92
C LEU A 356 -23.83 0.65 4.87
N VAL A 357 -23.37 1.85 4.51
CA VAL A 357 -22.47 2.63 5.35
C VAL A 357 -23.13 2.94 6.69
N ALA A 358 -24.38 3.44 6.68
CA ALA A 358 -25.11 3.81 7.89
C ALA A 358 -25.33 2.60 8.82
N ILE A 359 -25.65 1.43 8.27
CA ILE A 359 -25.83 0.20 9.06
C ILE A 359 -24.50 -0.28 9.64
N LEU A 360 -23.40 -0.23 8.87
CA LEU A 360 -22.08 -0.61 9.36
C LEU A 360 -21.59 0.33 10.47
N GLU A 361 -21.85 1.63 10.35
CA GLU A 361 -21.56 2.61 11.41
C GLU A 361 -22.40 2.33 12.68
N ALA A 362 -23.69 2.07 12.51
CA ALA A 362 -24.55 1.72 13.63
C ALA A 362 -24.12 0.42 14.33
N LEU A 363 -23.71 -0.61 13.58
CA LEU A 363 -23.16 -1.85 14.13
C LEU A 363 -21.83 -1.61 14.87
N ARG A 364 -20.99 -0.69 14.36
CA ARG A 364 -19.74 -0.31 15.04
C ARG A 364 -20.04 0.43 16.36
N GLU A 365 -20.90 1.44 16.32
CA GLU A 365 -21.27 2.22 17.52
C GLU A 365 -22.00 1.36 18.59
N ALA A 366 -22.78 0.38 18.15
CA ALA A 366 -23.38 -0.61 19.04
C ALA A 366 -22.40 -1.64 19.60
N GLY A 367 -21.12 -1.63 19.16
CA GLY A 367 -20.14 -2.63 19.54
C GLY A 367 -20.40 -4.03 18.99
N ALA A 368 -21.31 -4.14 18.03
CA ALA A 368 -21.68 -5.40 17.40
C ALA A 368 -20.70 -5.82 16.29
N LEU A 369 -20.04 -4.87 15.64
CA LEU A 369 -19.03 -5.13 14.63
C LEU A 369 -17.66 -5.34 15.29
N ARG A 370 -17.13 -6.56 15.21
CA ARG A 370 -15.79 -6.90 15.70
C ARG A 370 -14.73 -6.69 14.63
N ALA A 371 -14.60 -5.45 14.16
CA ALA A 371 -13.64 -5.05 13.15
C ALA A 371 -13.39 -3.54 13.21
N GLU A 372 -12.25 -3.11 12.72
CA GLU A 372 -11.98 -1.70 12.43
C GLU A 372 -12.77 -1.28 11.19
N LEU A 373 -13.61 -0.26 11.29
CA LEU A 373 -14.34 0.32 10.16
C LEU A 373 -13.63 1.59 9.70
N VAL A 374 -13.17 1.60 8.44
CA VAL A 374 -12.54 2.74 7.78
C VAL A 374 -13.41 3.18 6.61
N ILE A 375 -13.79 4.44 6.59
CA ILE A 375 -14.58 5.08 5.52
C ILE A 375 -13.68 6.02 4.75
N ILE A 376 -13.66 5.88 3.41
CA ILE A 376 -12.83 6.64 2.48
C ILE A 376 -13.65 7.26 1.35
#